data_a71382a866f5929c8ccd56dcc6627792
#
_entry.id   a71382a866f5929c8ccd56dcc6627792
#
_cell.length_a   1.000
_cell.length_b   1.000
_cell.length_c   1.000
_cell.angle_alpha   90.00
_cell.angle_beta   90.00
_cell.angle_gamma   90.00
#
_symmetry.space_group_name_H-M   'P 1'
#
loop_
_entity.id
_entity.type
_entity.pdbx_description
1 polymer ?
#
loop_
_entity_poly.entity_id
_entity_poly.type
_entity_poly.pdbx_seq_one_letter_code
_entity_poly.pdbx_strand_id
1 'polypeptide(L)'
;MTPIADERLLCVKVGKIARENIYEMTRKYWKLDGRKAADADYVLAVIDGIVDSVFEPDEWFKTEDPAHTGRWEFIGRPVNESPYIGKSVKSFYGRSANPVRYINF
;
A
#
# COMPACT_ATOMS: atom_id res chain seq x y z
N MET A 1 -15.58 1.31 4.65
CA MET A 1 -15.15 2.34 3.67
C MET A 1 -15.68 1.96 2.30
N THR A 2 -16.13 2.93 1.54
CA THR A 2 -16.52 2.73 0.16
C THR A 2 -15.50 3.43 -0.74
N PRO A 3 -14.80 2.71 -1.62
CA PRO A 3 -13.86 3.35 -2.55
C PRO A 3 -14.57 4.33 -3.48
N ILE A 4 -13.86 5.35 -3.90
CA ILE A 4 -14.32 6.23 -4.97
C ILE A 4 -14.42 5.37 -6.24
N ALA A 5 -15.48 5.59 -7.03
CA ALA A 5 -15.82 4.73 -8.16
C ALA A 5 -14.61 4.39 -9.04
N ASP A 6 -14.43 3.09 -9.27
CA ASP A 6 -13.43 2.49 -10.17
C ASP A 6 -11.96 2.73 -9.84
N GLU A 7 -11.64 3.43 -8.76
CA GLU A 7 -10.25 3.55 -8.34
C GLU A 7 -9.74 2.21 -7.83
N ARG A 8 -8.59 1.79 -8.34
CA ARG A 8 -7.91 0.57 -7.90
C ARG A 8 -6.95 0.92 -6.77
N LEU A 9 -7.16 0.31 -5.62
CA LEU A 9 -6.41 0.62 -4.42
C LEU A 9 -5.60 -0.58 -3.98
N LEU A 10 -4.34 -0.34 -3.66
CA LEU A 10 -3.48 -1.35 -3.04
C LEU A 10 -3.27 -0.95 -1.58
N CYS A 11 -3.80 -1.74 -0.67
CA CYS A 11 -3.62 -1.51 0.76
C CYS A 11 -2.47 -2.35 1.28
N VAL A 12 -1.55 -1.74 2.02
CA VAL A 12 -0.44 -2.43 2.66
C VAL A 12 -0.42 -2.10 4.14
N LYS A 13 -0.34 -3.13 4.98
CA LYS A 13 -0.18 -2.94 6.42
C LYS A 13 1.26 -2.59 6.75
N VAL A 14 1.46 -1.47 7.43
CA VAL A 14 2.76 -1.07 7.93
C VAL A 14 2.78 -1.12 9.47
N GLY A 15 3.97 -1.18 10.05
CA GLY A 15 4.09 -1.29 11.51
C GLY A 15 3.61 -0.04 12.23
N LYS A 16 3.15 -0.20 13.49
CA LYS A 16 2.65 0.89 14.31
C LYS A 16 3.73 1.88 14.72
N ILE A 17 4.97 1.42 14.82
CA ILE A 17 6.10 2.26 15.22
C ILE A 17 6.89 2.61 13.97
N ALA A 18 6.74 3.83 13.51
CA ALA A 18 7.49 4.33 12.38
C ALA A 18 8.88 4.73 12.83
N ARG A 19 9.87 3.89 12.54
CA ARG A 19 11.28 4.20 12.78
C ARG A 19 11.90 4.94 11.60
N GLU A 20 11.25 4.84 10.44
CA GLU A 20 11.59 5.53 9.21
C GLU A 20 10.38 6.35 8.80
N ASN A 21 10.52 7.20 7.78
CA ASN A 21 9.35 7.91 7.31
C ASN A 21 8.36 6.92 6.67
N ILE A 22 7.09 7.26 6.75
CA ILE A 22 6.00 6.39 6.31
C ILE A 22 6.11 6.01 4.84
N TYR A 23 6.65 6.88 3.99
CA TYR A 23 6.86 6.59 2.58
C TYR A 23 7.82 5.42 2.39
N GLU A 24 8.97 5.44 3.07
CA GLU A 24 9.96 4.36 2.96
C GLU A 24 9.40 3.03 3.47
N MET A 25 8.59 3.05 4.52
CA MET A 25 7.95 1.83 5.05
C MET A 25 6.89 1.30 4.10
N THR A 26 6.20 2.17 3.38
CA THR A 26 5.10 1.79 2.49
C THR A 26 5.57 1.31 1.14
N ARG A 27 6.67 1.87 0.61
CA ARG A 27 7.09 1.61 -0.77
C ARG A 27 7.83 0.29 -0.97
N LYS A 28 8.32 -0.38 0.07
CA LYS A 28 9.17 -1.59 -0.03
C LYS A 28 9.04 -2.44 1.23
N TYR A 29 9.31 -3.59 1.21
CA TYR A 29 9.68 -4.71 0.36
C TYR A 29 8.52 -5.69 0.37
N TRP A 30 7.69 -5.67 -0.63
CA TRP A 30 6.40 -6.39 -0.57
C TRP A 30 6.45 -7.67 -1.37
N LYS A 31 5.93 -8.74 -0.78
CA LYS A 31 5.75 -10.02 -1.45
C LYS A 31 4.43 -9.97 -2.19
N LEU A 32 4.48 -9.50 -3.44
CA LEU A 32 3.30 -9.34 -4.29
C LEU A 32 3.70 -9.44 -5.76
N ASP A 33 2.72 -9.45 -6.65
CA ASP A 33 2.97 -9.36 -8.08
C ASP A 33 2.99 -7.87 -8.47
N GLY A 34 4.17 -7.38 -8.79
CA GLY A 34 4.35 -5.97 -9.16
C GLY A 34 3.62 -5.58 -10.44
N ARG A 35 3.35 -6.54 -11.33
CA ARG A 35 2.58 -6.27 -12.54
C ARG A 35 1.13 -6.00 -12.22
N LYS A 36 0.57 -6.70 -11.24
CA LYS A 36 -0.78 -6.41 -10.73
C LYS A 36 -0.79 -5.10 -9.96
N ALA A 37 0.21 -4.89 -9.09
CA ALA A 37 0.34 -3.66 -8.31
C ALA A 37 0.45 -2.42 -9.19
N ALA A 38 1.06 -2.54 -10.37
CA ALA A 38 1.21 -1.43 -11.31
C ALA A 38 -0.12 -0.89 -11.83
N ASP A 39 -1.20 -1.66 -11.70
CA ASP A 39 -2.54 -1.22 -12.07
C ASP A 39 -3.22 -0.40 -10.95
N ALA A 40 -2.63 -0.31 -9.77
CA ALA A 40 -3.20 0.47 -8.68
C ALA A 40 -3.08 1.96 -8.95
N ASP A 41 -4.17 2.68 -8.72
CA ASP A 41 -4.17 4.14 -8.80
C ASP A 41 -3.47 4.75 -7.59
N TYR A 42 -3.65 4.14 -6.42
CA TYR A 42 -3.07 4.60 -5.16
C TYR A 42 -2.62 3.43 -4.29
N VAL A 43 -1.60 3.67 -3.48
CA VAL A 43 -1.16 2.76 -2.43
C VAL A 43 -1.52 3.37 -1.08
N LEU A 44 -2.26 2.63 -0.28
CA LEU A 44 -2.73 3.07 1.04
C LEU A 44 -1.90 2.40 2.13
N ALA A 45 -1.22 3.21 2.93
CA ALA A 45 -0.50 2.72 4.11
C ALA A 45 -1.50 2.56 5.25
N VAL A 46 -1.65 1.33 5.73
CA VAL A 46 -2.65 0.99 6.75
C VAL A 46 -1.97 0.69 8.08
N ILE A 47 -2.40 1.39 9.12
CA ILE A 47 -1.95 1.15 10.50
C ILE A 47 -3.19 0.86 11.33
N ASP A 48 -3.21 -0.30 11.99
CA ASP A 48 -4.37 -0.73 12.80
C ASP A 48 -5.70 -0.73 12.04
N GLY A 49 -5.67 -1.06 10.76
CA GLY A 49 -6.88 -1.11 9.95
C GLY A 49 -7.40 0.27 9.51
N ILE A 50 -6.67 1.33 9.79
CA ILE A 50 -7.00 2.70 9.40
C ILE A 50 -5.99 3.20 8.38
N VAL A 51 -6.45 3.87 7.34
CA VAL A 51 -5.57 4.47 6.34
C VAL A 51 -4.84 5.65 6.95
N ASP A 52 -3.54 5.52 7.13
CA ASP A 52 -2.68 6.59 7.66
C ASP A 52 -2.22 7.55 6.57
N SER A 53 -1.82 7.01 5.43
CA SER A 53 -1.25 7.78 4.34
C SER A 53 -1.63 7.18 3.00
N VAL A 54 -1.62 8.01 1.97
CA VAL A 54 -1.91 7.61 0.59
C VAL A 54 -0.78 8.08 -0.30
N PHE A 55 -0.34 7.20 -1.20
CA PHE A 55 0.71 7.51 -2.17
C PHE A 55 0.24 7.21 -3.58
N GLU A 56 0.68 8.03 -4.53
CA GLU A 56 0.47 7.76 -5.95
C GLU A 56 1.74 7.13 -6.52
N PRO A 57 1.72 5.84 -6.88
CA PRO A 57 2.92 5.19 -7.41
C PRO A 57 3.19 5.62 -8.84
N ASP A 58 4.47 5.90 -9.13
CA ASP A 58 4.92 6.20 -10.49
C ASP A 58 5.40 4.91 -11.18
N GLU A 59 6.10 4.06 -10.45
CA GLU A 59 6.67 2.83 -11.01
C GLU A 59 6.84 1.77 -9.93
N TRP A 60 6.51 0.51 -10.28
CA TRP A 60 6.83 -0.67 -9.47
C TRP A 60 7.98 -1.44 -10.13
N PHE A 61 8.90 -1.92 -9.31
CA PHE A 61 10.04 -2.70 -9.79
C PHE A 61 10.48 -3.71 -8.74
N LYS A 62 11.18 -4.76 -9.19
CA LYS A 62 11.75 -5.73 -8.26
C LYS A 62 12.89 -5.09 -7.49
N THR A 63 12.93 -5.33 -6.19
CA THR A 63 14.02 -4.80 -5.36
C THR A 63 15.36 -5.41 -5.77
N GLU A 64 16.40 -4.59 -5.74
CA GLU A 64 17.76 -5.04 -5.99
C GLU A 64 18.48 -5.44 -4.71
N ASP A 65 17.85 -5.24 -3.54
CA ASP A 65 18.44 -5.60 -2.26
C ASP A 65 18.55 -7.13 -2.14
N PRO A 66 19.77 -7.68 -2.02
CA PRO A 66 19.96 -9.14 -1.96
C PRO A 66 19.32 -9.77 -0.73
N ALA A 67 19.08 -9.01 0.33
CA ALA A 67 18.39 -9.50 1.53
C ALA A 67 16.88 -9.66 1.31
N HIS A 68 16.33 -9.09 0.25
CA HIS A 68 14.90 -9.08 -0.06
C HIS A 68 14.60 -9.56 -1.48
N THR A 69 15.39 -10.48 -1.97
CA THR A 69 15.25 -11.06 -3.33
C THR A 69 13.82 -11.54 -3.58
N GLY A 70 13.28 -11.20 -4.74
CA GLY A 70 11.92 -11.58 -5.13
C GLY A 70 10.83 -10.68 -4.62
N ARG A 71 11.16 -9.66 -3.85
CA ARG A 71 10.17 -8.67 -3.38
C ARG A 71 10.13 -7.48 -4.33
N TRP A 72 9.05 -6.71 -4.17
CA TRP A 72 8.77 -5.55 -5.03
C TRP A 72 8.75 -4.27 -4.22
N GLU A 73 9.07 -3.17 -4.87
CA GLU A 73 8.99 -1.84 -4.30
C GLU A 73 8.51 -0.84 -5.35
N PHE A 74 8.03 0.31 -4.91
CA PHE A 74 7.61 1.37 -5.83
C PHE A 74 8.28 2.69 -5.48
N ILE A 75 8.29 3.59 -6.45
CA ILE A 75 8.59 5.01 -6.25
C ILE A 75 7.35 5.81 -6.59
N GLY A 76 7.11 6.89 -5.87
CA GLY A 76 5.92 7.70 -6.04
C GLY A 76 5.94 8.91 -5.12
N ARG A 77 4.77 9.48 -4.89
CA ARG A 77 4.63 10.72 -4.11
C ARG A 77 3.43 10.66 -3.18
N PRO A 78 3.46 11.39 -2.05
CA PRO A 78 2.33 11.42 -1.12
C PRO A 78 1.15 12.20 -1.71
N VAL A 79 -0.06 11.74 -1.36
CA VAL A 79 -1.31 12.44 -1.67
C VAL A 79 -1.90 12.90 -0.34
N ASN A 80 -1.60 14.14 0.05
CA ASN A 80 -1.90 14.64 1.39
C ASN A 80 -3.38 14.95 1.63
N GLU A 81 -4.16 15.13 0.58
CA GLU A 81 -5.57 15.50 0.66
C GLU A 81 -6.51 14.38 0.20
N SER A 82 -6.05 13.14 0.24
CA SER A 82 -6.87 12.02 -0.18
C SER A 82 -8.06 11.80 0.76
N PRO A 83 -9.26 11.55 0.22
CA PRO A 83 -10.44 11.24 1.04
C PRO A 83 -10.33 9.90 1.77
N TYR A 84 -9.37 9.06 1.40
CA TYR A 84 -9.16 7.77 2.06
C TYR A 84 -8.46 7.88 3.40
N ILE A 85 -7.71 8.95 3.65
CA ILE A 85 -6.97 9.13 4.90
C ILE A 85 -7.95 9.15 6.08
N GLY A 86 -7.68 8.34 7.09
CA GLY A 86 -8.52 8.22 8.29
C GLY A 86 -9.66 7.22 8.15
N LYS A 87 -9.84 6.62 6.99
CA LYS A 87 -10.92 5.64 6.78
C LYS A 87 -10.49 4.25 7.24
N SER A 88 -11.47 3.49 7.77
CA SER A 88 -11.24 2.10 8.16
C SER A 88 -11.27 1.19 6.94
N VAL A 89 -10.29 0.29 6.86
CA VAL A 89 -10.26 -0.76 5.82
C VAL A 89 -10.28 -2.15 6.47
N LYS A 90 -10.68 -2.24 7.73
CA LYS A 90 -10.69 -3.50 8.47
C LYS A 90 -11.53 -4.58 7.79
N SER A 91 -12.66 -4.21 7.19
CA SER A 91 -13.54 -5.14 6.50
C SER A 91 -12.88 -5.80 5.28
N PHE A 92 -11.91 -5.15 4.66
CA PHE A 92 -11.21 -5.70 3.49
C PHE A 92 -10.16 -6.73 3.89
N TYR A 93 -9.66 -6.68 5.11
CA TYR A 93 -8.70 -7.65 5.61
C TYR A 93 -9.39 -8.86 6.26
N GLY A 94 -10.51 -8.64 6.93
CA GLY A 94 -11.20 -9.69 7.64
C GLY A 94 -10.28 -10.39 8.63
N ARG A 95 -10.14 -11.72 8.50
CA ARG A 95 -9.26 -12.54 9.34
C ARG A 95 -7.92 -12.86 8.67
N SER A 96 -7.66 -12.27 7.51
CA SER A 96 -6.45 -12.56 6.75
C SER A 96 -5.21 -12.00 7.46
N ALA A 97 -4.15 -12.82 7.51
CA ALA A 97 -2.84 -12.38 7.97
C ALA A 97 -2.02 -11.70 6.86
N ASN A 98 -2.48 -11.75 5.61
CA ASN A 98 -1.76 -11.15 4.48
C ASN A 98 -1.79 -9.62 4.60
N PRO A 99 -0.62 -8.96 4.66
CA PRO A 99 -0.56 -7.50 4.78
C PRO A 99 -0.99 -6.74 3.53
N VAL A 100 -1.11 -7.42 2.41
CA VAL A 100 -1.45 -6.80 1.11
C VAL A 100 -2.88 -7.12 0.73
N ARG A 101 -3.65 -6.09 0.34
CA ARG A 101 -5.02 -6.24 -0.16
C ARG A 101 -5.25 -5.37 -1.38
N TYR A 102 -5.97 -5.92 -2.33
CA TYR A 102 -6.35 -5.21 -3.56
C TYR A 102 -7.84 -4.88 -3.50
N ILE A 103 -8.18 -3.64 -3.84
CA ILE A 103 -9.57 -3.16 -3.87
C ILE A 103 -9.88 -2.71 -5.30
N ASN A 104 -10.98 -3.18 -5.85
CA ASN A 104 -11.45 -2.89 -7.22
C ASN A 104 -10.56 -3.45 -8.33
N PHE A 105 -9.78 -4.45 -8.00
CA PHE A 105 -8.96 -5.13 -9.02
C PHE A 105 -9.75 -6.21 -9.76
#